data_f894857320fc2952ef6c5a9508d040aa
#
_entry.id   f894857320fc2952ef6c5a9508d040aa
#
_cell.length_a   1.000
_cell.length_b   1.000
_cell.length_c   1.000
_cell.angle_alpha   90.00
_cell.angle_beta   90.00
_cell.angle_gamma   90.00
#
_symmetry.space_group_name_H-M   'P 1'
#
loop_
_entity.id
_entity.type
_entity.pdbx_description
1 polymer ?
#
loop_
_entity_poly.entity_id
_entity_poly.type
_entity_poly.pdbx_seq_one_letter_code
_entity_poly.pdbx_strand_id
1 'polypeptide(L)'
;MPDTRPIRTDAAVIALVGVAHATSHLFHLLLPPLFPLLMPDFGFSYTEAGFLMTVFFTISGIGQALAGIVVDRYGARRVLMAGVSMLAASGLALAAAANFGMLVLTVVLAGIGNSVFHPADFSLLNKKVSPARLGYAFSVHGLSGNLGWALGAAISGTALAWAGWRGAGLAAALVAAATVTALQFARPLIDDDKPKVGAGGTASTNVFGFMGLPAIWLAFLFFFLITSAFSGLQNFSVPVLGGIYGISATAAVAALTGYLLGAAAGMVAGGFIAVRVHAHDRTVGAALVGAAVFAIALATGLPPAWGVVPLMVGIGVGVGLAGPSRDLLVRRVATESIAGGKESPAFGRVYGFVYSGLDVGLALGPLVFGILLDAGGRDGVLPGIAVLQILAVVTVLAMGRRVARHA
;
A
#
# COMPACT_ATOMS: atom_id res chain seq x y z
N MET A 1 -28.53 10.84 -19.93
CA MET A 1 -29.07 11.83 -19.00
C MET A 1 -27.92 12.28 -18.10
N PRO A 2 -27.71 13.57 -17.83
CA PRO A 2 -26.70 13.99 -16.86
C PRO A 2 -27.06 13.38 -15.50
N ASP A 3 -26.05 12.80 -14.85
CA ASP A 3 -26.24 12.15 -13.54
C ASP A 3 -26.57 13.23 -12.50
N THR A 4 -27.82 13.20 -12.02
CA THR A 4 -28.43 14.22 -11.16
C THR A 4 -28.16 13.98 -9.67
N ARG A 5 -27.22 13.06 -9.31
CA ARG A 5 -26.93 12.81 -7.90
C ARG A 5 -26.35 14.05 -7.23
N PRO A 6 -26.84 14.41 -6.04
CA PRO A 6 -26.30 15.54 -5.29
C PRO A 6 -24.81 15.33 -4.98
N ILE A 7 -24.01 16.39 -5.09
CA ILE A 7 -22.57 16.38 -4.76
C ILE A 7 -22.33 15.85 -3.33
N ARG A 8 -23.21 16.21 -2.40
CA ARG A 8 -23.14 15.77 -0.99
C ARG A 8 -23.25 14.25 -0.84
N THR A 9 -24.06 13.60 -1.67
CA THR A 9 -24.21 12.13 -1.64
C THR A 9 -22.95 11.43 -2.13
N ASP A 10 -22.38 11.89 -3.25
CA ASP A 10 -21.12 11.33 -3.77
C ASP A 10 -19.96 11.56 -2.79
N ALA A 11 -19.87 12.77 -2.21
CA ALA A 11 -18.85 13.09 -1.21
C ALA A 11 -18.97 12.19 0.03
N ALA A 12 -20.19 11.90 0.50
CA ALA A 12 -20.42 11.01 1.63
C ALA A 12 -20.00 9.57 1.32
N VAL A 13 -20.31 9.06 0.12
CA VAL A 13 -19.85 7.72 -0.32
C VAL A 13 -18.33 7.67 -0.42
N ILE A 14 -17.71 8.66 -1.06
CA ILE A 14 -16.25 8.75 -1.21
C ILE A 14 -15.56 8.78 0.16
N ALA A 15 -16.05 9.61 1.09
CA ALA A 15 -15.50 9.71 2.43
C ALA A 15 -15.64 8.39 3.20
N LEU A 16 -16.80 7.74 3.13
CA LEU A 16 -17.06 6.49 3.83
C LEU A 16 -16.16 5.33 3.33
N VAL A 17 -16.05 5.18 2.00
CA VAL A 17 -15.14 4.20 1.38
C VAL A 17 -13.69 4.56 1.72
N GLY A 18 -13.33 5.85 1.70
CA GLY A 18 -12.00 6.31 2.09
C GLY A 18 -11.65 6.00 3.55
N VAL A 19 -12.61 6.14 4.48
CA VAL A 19 -12.41 5.75 5.90
C VAL A 19 -12.20 4.24 6.02
N ALA A 20 -13.00 3.43 5.33
CA ALA A 20 -12.83 1.98 5.32
C ALA A 20 -11.44 1.59 4.76
N HIS A 21 -11.03 2.18 3.65
CA HIS A 21 -9.72 1.96 3.04
C HIS A 21 -8.56 2.41 3.94
N ALA A 22 -8.68 3.58 4.59
CA ALA A 22 -7.69 4.03 5.58
C ALA A 22 -7.59 3.04 6.75
N THR A 23 -8.72 2.49 7.20
CA THR A 23 -8.73 1.47 8.27
C THR A 23 -7.97 0.20 7.84
N SER A 24 -8.12 -0.24 6.59
CA SER A 24 -7.35 -1.37 6.05
C SER A 24 -5.85 -1.09 6.08
N HIS A 25 -5.42 0.05 5.57
CA HIS A 25 -4.01 0.44 5.54
C HIS A 25 -3.39 0.70 6.92
N LEU A 26 -4.21 1.09 7.91
CA LEU A 26 -3.77 1.16 9.31
C LEU A 26 -3.21 -0.19 9.78
N PHE A 27 -3.87 -1.31 9.44
CA PHE A 27 -3.41 -2.64 9.84
C PHE A 27 -2.15 -3.11 9.12
N HIS A 28 -1.80 -2.55 7.96
CA HIS A 28 -0.49 -2.80 7.33
C HIS A 28 0.68 -2.31 8.19
N LEU A 29 0.47 -1.23 8.93
CA LEU A 29 1.50 -0.57 9.75
C LEU A 29 1.21 -0.61 11.27
N LEU A 30 0.27 -1.44 11.69
CA LEU A 30 0.01 -1.64 13.11
C LEU A 30 1.14 -2.43 13.78
N LEU A 31 1.53 -3.55 13.20
CA LEU A 31 2.45 -4.50 13.83
C LEU A 31 3.94 -4.08 13.70
N PRO A 32 4.46 -3.65 12.53
CA PRO A 32 5.90 -3.42 12.35
C PRO A 32 6.53 -2.44 13.36
N PRO A 33 5.92 -1.28 13.68
CA PRO A 33 6.51 -0.37 14.66
C PRO A 33 6.54 -0.94 16.08
N LEU A 34 5.78 -2.01 16.36
CA LEU A 34 5.73 -2.68 17.66
C LEU A 34 6.79 -3.77 17.82
N PHE A 35 7.51 -4.15 16.74
CA PHE A 35 8.53 -5.20 16.80
C PHE A 35 9.54 -5.01 17.95
N PRO A 36 10.04 -3.79 18.24
CA PRO A 36 10.96 -3.60 19.36
C PRO A 36 10.41 -4.02 20.74
N LEU A 37 9.07 -4.02 20.93
CA LEU A 37 8.43 -4.54 22.13
C LEU A 37 8.08 -6.03 22.02
N LEU A 38 7.58 -6.46 20.86
CA LEU A 38 7.09 -7.81 20.66
C LEU A 38 8.21 -8.84 20.61
N MET A 39 9.36 -8.49 19.98
CA MET A 39 10.49 -9.40 19.83
C MET A 39 11.06 -9.87 21.19
N PRO A 40 11.38 -9.01 22.17
CA PRO A 40 11.83 -9.46 23.48
C PRO A 40 10.73 -10.18 24.26
N ASP A 41 9.45 -9.76 24.15
CA ASP A 41 8.35 -10.38 24.89
C ASP A 41 8.06 -11.82 24.45
N PHE A 42 8.22 -12.10 23.16
CA PHE A 42 7.89 -13.42 22.57
C PHE A 42 9.10 -14.21 22.05
N GLY A 43 10.32 -13.65 22.13
CA GLY A 43 11.55 -14.33 21.80
C GLY A 43 11.72 -14.69 20.31
N PHE A 44 11.23 -13.84 19.39
CA PHE A 44 11.36 -14.08 17.95
C PHE A 44 12.36 -13.13 17.27
N SER A 45 12.87 -13.56 16.12
CA SER A 45 13.90 -12.89 15.33
C SER A 45 13.32 -11.87 14.33
N TYR A 46 14.17 -11.07 13.67
CA TYR A 46 13.75 -10.20 12.56
C TYR A 46 13.26 -11.00 11.35
N THR A 47 13.80 -12.18 11.09
CA THR A 47 13.30 -13.10 10.06
C THR A 47 11.86 -13.51 10.35
N GLU A 48 11.54 -13.85 11.60
CA GLU A 48 10.19 -14.19 12.02
C GLU A 48 9.26 -12.98 12.00
N ALA A 49 9.75 -11.78 12.33
CA ALA A 49 9.02 -10.53 12.14
C ALA A 49 8.68 -10.30 10.65
N GLY A 50 9.66 -10.49 9.76
CA GLY A 50 9.44 -10.45 8.31
C GLY A 50 8.46 -11.50 7.84
N PHE A 51 8.54 -12.72 8.37
CA PHE A 51 7.59 -13.81 8.08
C PHE A 51 6.14 -13.44 8.43
N LEU A 52 5.90 -12.81 9.58
CA LEU A 52 4.56 -12.33 9.93
C LEU A 52 3.98 -11.42 8.84
N MET A 53 4.77 -10.46 8.34
CA MET A 53 4.31 -9.55 7.29
C MET A 53 4.18 -10.28 5.94
N THR A 54 5.05 -11.23 5.64
CA THR A 54 4.93 -12.10 4.47
C THR A 54 3.61 -12.87 4.47
N VAL A 55 3.23 -13.46 5.61
CA VAL A 55 1.94 -14.15 5.78
C VAL A 55 0.78 -13.19 5.53
N PHE A 56 0.81 -11.99 6.13
CA PHE A 56 -0.21 -10.97 5.93
C PHE A 56 -0.40 -10.63 4.44
N PHE A 57 0.67 -10.22 3.76
CA PHE A 57 0.56 -9.76 2.36
C PHE A 57 0.30 -10.90 1.38
N THR A 58 0.77 -12.11 1.66
CA THR A 58 0.47 -13.28 0.82
C THR A 58 -1.01 -13.65 0.90
N ILE A 59 -1.57 -13.72 2.11
CA ILE A 59 -3.00 -14.00 2.30
C ILE A 59 -3.85 -12.89 1.68
N SER A 60 -3.47 -11.63 1.90
CA SER A 60 -4.16 -10.48 1.33
C SER A 60 -4.13 -10.51 -0.19
N GLY A 61 -2.97 -10.70 -0.82
CA GLY A 61 -2.83 -10.72 -2.28
C GLY A 61 -3.58 -11.86 -2.95
N ILE A 62 -3.46 -13.10 -2.43
CA ILE A 62 -4.21 -14.25 -2.95
C ILE A 62 -5.72 -14.05 -2.75
N GLY A 63 -6.11 -13.63 -1.55
CA GLY A 63 -7.50 -13.38 -1.22
C GLY A 63 -8.11 -12.27 -2.07
N GLN A 64 -7.36 -11.21 -2.38
CA GLN A 64 -7.81 -10.11 -3.25
C GLN A 64 -8.13 -10.58 -4.68
N ALA A 65 -7.34 -11.51 -5.23
CA ALA A 65 -7.62 -12.11 -6.53
C ALA A 65 -8.97 -12.86 -6.55
N LEU A 66 -9.37 -13.43 -5.42
CA LEU A 66 -10.63 -14.19 -5.29
C LEU A 66 -11.81 -13.31 -4.81
N ALA A 67 -11.53 -12.22 -4.12
CA ALA A 67 -12.54 -11.39 -3.48
C ALA A 67 -13.53 -10.76 -4.47
N GLY A 68 -13.13 -10.52 -5.73
CA GLY A 68 -14.03 -10.06 -6.78
C GLY A 68 -15.25 -10.98 -6.96
N ILE A 69 -15.04 -12.30 -6.95
CA ILE A 69 -16.11 -13.31 -7.06
C ILE A 69 -17.05 -13.22 -5.84
N VAL A 70 -16.48 -13.03 -4.65
CA VAL A 70 -17.24 -12.91 -3.39
C VAL A 70 -18.07 -11.62 -3.40
N VAL A 71 -17.50 -10.52 -3.85
CA VAL A 71 -18.17 -9.21 -4.00
C VAL A 71 -19.34 -9.31 -4.98
N ASP A 72 -19.14 -9.96 -6.13
CA ASP A 72 -20.19 -10.13 -7.13
C ASP A 72 -21.34 -10.99 -6.61
N ARG A 73 -21.06 -11.98 -5.76
CA ARG A 73 -22.06 -12.89 -5.22
C ARG A 73 -22.82 -12.32 -4.02
N TYR A 74 -22.13 -11.64 -3.10
CA TYR A 74 -22.71 -11.23 -1.81
C TYR A 74 -22.96 -9.72 -1.68
N GLY A 75 -22.48 -8.93 -2.65
CA GLY A 75 -22.53 -7.47 -2.63
C GLY A 75 -21.33 -6.84 -1.93
N ALA A 76 -20.86 -5.71 -2.47
CA ALA A 76 -19.63 -5.07 -2.02
C ALA A 76 -19.72 -4.57 -0.56
N ARG A 77 -20.86 -4.02 -0.14
CA ARG A 77 -21.05 -3.53 1.23
C ARG A 77 -20.89 -4.65 2.27
N ARG A 78 -21.55 -5.81 2.06
CA ARG A 78 -21.48 -6.92 3.02
C ARG A 78 -20.06 -7.47 3.13
N VAL A 79 -19.40 -7.61 1.99
CA VAL A 79 -18.03 -8.12 1.91
C VAL A 79 -17.06 -7.14 2.59
N LEU A 80 -17.22 -5.82 2.34
CA LEU A 80 -16.42 -4.79 3.00
C LEU A 80 -16.62 -4.80 4.52
N MET A 81 -17.87 -4.90 5.00
CA MET A 81 -18.16 -5.01 6.44
C MET A 81 -17.52 -6.25 7.07
N ALA A 82 -17.57 -7.40 6.38
CA ALA A 82 -16.92 -8.62 6.85
C ALA A 82 -15.41 -8.43 6.94
N GLY A 83 -14.77 -7.81 5.95
CA GLY A 83 -13.36 -7.48 5.96
C GLY A 83 -12.96 -6.59 7.13
N VAL A 84 -13.65 -5.47 7.35
CA VAL A 84 -13.39 -4.56 8.48
C VAL A 84 -13.63 -5.26 9.82
N SER A 85 -14.64 -6.14 9.92
CA SER A 85 -14.89 -6.91 11.15
C SER A 85 -13.74 -7.89 11.43
N MET A 86 -13.15 -8.48 10.38
CA MET A 86 -11.98 -9.34 10.50
C MET A 86 -10.74 -8.56 10.96
N LEU A 87 -10.59 -7.31 10.50
CA LEU A 87 -9.55 -6.40 11.01
C LEU A 87 -9.77 -6.08 12.49
N ALA A 88 -11.01 -5.83 12.92
CA ALA A 88 -11.32 -5.64 14.35
C ALA A 88 -10.94 -6.87 15.18
N ALA A 89 -11.28 -8.07 14.69
CA ALA A 89 -10.89 -9.34 15.33
C ALA A 89 -9.37 -9.51 15.39
N SER A 90 -8.64 -9.11 14.34
CA SER A 90 -7.17 -9.09 14.32
C SER A 90 -6.59 -8.17 15.41
N GLY A 91 -7.13 -6.94 15.57
CA GLY A 91 -6.70 -6.04 16.64
C GLY A 91 -6.93 -6.61 18.04
N LEU A 92 -8.08 -7.29 18.27
CA LEU A 92 -8.36 -8.00 19.51
C LEU A 92 -7.41 -9.20 19.71
N ALA A 93 -7.12 -9.95 18.66
CA ALA A 93 -6.17 -11.06 18.71
C ALA A 93 -4.76 -10.57 19.07
N LEU A 94 -4.33 -9.42 18.51
CA LEU A 94 -3.08 -8.78 18.92
C LEU A 94 -3.12 -8.44 20.42
N ALA A 95 -4.13 -7.75 20.88
CA ALA A 95 -4.24 -7.34 22.28
C ALA A 95 -4.23 -8.53 23.27
N ALA A 96 -4.79 -9.67 22.85
CA ALA A 96 -4.85 -10.91 23.64
C ALA A 96 -3.65 -11.83 23.42
N ALA A 97 -2.69 -11.49 22.53
CA ALA A 97 -1.60 -12.39 22.18
C ALA A 97 -0.78 -12.80 23.42
N ALA A 98 -0.53 -14.10 23.54
CA ALA A 98 0.25 -14.73 24.60
C ALA A 98 1.49 -15.47 24.09
N ASN A 99 1.61 -15.66 22.78
CA ASN A 99 2.74 -16.33 22.13
C ASN A 99 2.82 -15.97 20.64
N PHE A 100 3.91 -16.36 19.98
CA PHE A 100 4.15 -16.09 18.56
C PHE A 100 3.03 -16.65 17.64
N GLY A 101 2.47 -17.83 17.97
CA GLY A 101 1.35 -18.40 17.21
C GLY A 101 0.11 -17.51 17.18
N MET A 102 -0.15 -16.75 18.26
CA MET A 102 -1.24 -15.77 18.27
C MET A 102 -0.91 -14.51 17.43
N LEU A 103 0.36 -14.15 17.28
CA LEU A 103 0.78 -13.12 16.32
C LEU A 103 0.57 -13.58 14.88
N VAL A 104 0.85 -14.87 14.59
CA VAL A 104 0.51 -15.48 13.29
C VAL A 104 -1.01 -15.43 13.04
N LEU A 105 -1.84 -15.80 14.03
CA LEU A 105 -3.29 -15.67 13.92
C LEU A 105 -3.71 -14.21 13.66
N THR A 106 -3.10 -13.26 14.34
CA THR A 106 -3.34 -11.82 14.14
C THR A 106 -3.14 -11.42 12.69
N VAL A 107 -2.01 -11.76 12.09
CA VAL A 107 -1.71 -11.38 10.69
C VAL A 107 -2.52 -12.17 9.67
N VAL A 108 -2.92 -13.41 9.97
CA VAL A 108 -3.85 -14.19 9.14
C VAL A 108 -5.21 -13.51 9.09
N LEU A 109 -5.78 -13.14 10.25
CA LEU A 109 -7.05 -12.43 10.33
C LEU A 109 -6.98 -11.07 9.61
N ALA A 110 -5.89 -10.34 9.82
CA ALA A 110 -5.66 -9.07 9.14
C ALA A 110 -5.55 -9.23 7.62
N GLY A 111 -4.80 -10.24 7.13
CA GLY A 111 -4.64 -10.53 5.71
C GLY A 111 -5.96 -10.90 5.03
N ILE A 112 -6.77 -11.76 5.66
CA ILE A 112 -8.11 -12.10 5.18
C ILE A 112 -8.98 -10.84 5.14
N GLY A 113 -8.98 -10.06 6.23
CA GLY A 113 -9.74 -8.81 6.31
C GLY A 113 -9.34 -7.80 5.23
N ASN A 114 -8.03 -7.67 4.98
CA ASN A 114 -7.48 -6.74 4.00
C ASN A 114 -7.80 -7.12 2.55
N SER A 115 -7.93 -8.41 2.26
CA SER A 115 -8.06 -8.94 0.90
C SER A 115 -9.28 -8.43 0.12
N VAL A 116 -10.31 -7.97 0.79
CA VAL A 116 -11.59 -7.61 0.15
C VAL A 116 -11.68 -6.13 -0.26
N PHE A 117 -10.77 -5.27 0.23
CA PHE A 117 -10.96 -3.82 0.12
C PHE A 117 -10.96 -3.31 -1.31
N HIS A 118 -9.91 -3.53 -2.10
CA HIS A 118 -9.89 -3.01 -3.46
C HIS A 118 -11.08 -3.48 -4.32
N PRO A 119 -11.44 -4.78 -4.36
CA PRO A 119 -12.63 -5.22 -5.09
C PRO A 119 -13.94 -4.61 -4.59
N ALA A 120 -14.12 -4.51 -3.27
CA ALA A 120 -15.34 -3.95 -2.69
C ALA A 120 -15.40 -2.43 -2.86
N ASP A 121 -14.31 -1.72 -2.56
CA ASP A 121 -14.22 -0.27 -2.65
C ASP A 121 -14.46 0.23 -4.07
N PHE A 122 -13.75 -0.34 -5.05
CA PHE A 122 -13.94 0.03 -6.46
C PHE A 122 -15.35 -0.32 -6.96
N SER A 123 -15.92 -1.44 -6.51
CA SER A 123 -17.31 -1.78 -6.83
C SER A 123 -18.29 -0.73 -6.28
N LEU A 124 -18.12 -0.31 -5.02
CA LEU A 124 -18.96 0.72 -4.41
C LEU A 124 -18.79 2.08 -5.09
N LEU A 125 -17.54 2.53 -5.33
CA LEU A 125 -17.28 3.81 -5.98
C LEU A 125 -17.88 3.84 -7.39
N ASN A 126 -17.67 2.80 -8.19
CA ASN A 126 -18.22 2.74 -9.55
C ASN A 126 -19.75 2.68 -9.60
N LYS A 127 -20.40 2.04 -8.61
CA LYS A 127 -21.87 1.94 -8.56
C LYS A 127 -22.54 3.16 -7.94
N LYS A 128 -21.89 3.83 -6.98
CA LYS A 128 -22.52 4.81 -6.10
C LYS A 128 -22.05 6.25 -6.34
N VAL A 129 -20.94 6.47 -7.03
CA VAL A 129 -20.43 7.81 -7.37
C VAL A 129 -20.75 8.11 -8.83
N SER A 130 -21.14 9.35 -9.11
CA SER A 130 -21.42 9.78 -10.49
C SER A 130 -20.16 9.74 -11.36
N PRO A 131 -20.24 9.37 -12.66
CA PRO A 131 -19.10 9.25 -13.57
C PRO A 131 -18.21 10.49 -13.63
N ALA A 132 -18.82 11.69 -13.56
CA ALA A 132 -18.10 12.95 -13.59
C ALA A 132 -17.16 13.16 -12.36
N ARG A 133 -17.37 12.44 -11.27
CA ARG A 133 -16.61 12.56 -10.01
C ARG A 133 -15.79 11.33 -9.66
N LEU A 134 -15.81 10.28 -10.47
CA LEU A 134 -15.02 9.05 -10.23
C LEU A 134 -13.51 9.31 -10.13
N GLY A 135 -12.98 10.25 -10.92
CA GLY A 135 -11.55 10.62 -10.83
C GLY A 135 -11.18 11.15 -9.44
N TYR A 136 -12.03 12.01 -8.86
CA TYR A 136 -11.84 12.48 -7.48
C TYR A 136 -11.98 11.36 -6.46
N ALA A 137 -12.94 10.45 -6.68
CA ALA A 137 -13.15 9.30 -5.80
C ALA A 137 -11.92 8.40 -5.72
N PHE A 138 -11.31 8.07 -6.85
CA PHE A 138 -10.08 7.26 -6.89
C PHE A 138 -8.87 8.00 -6.30
N SER A 139 -8.78 9.32 -6.48
CA SER A 139 -7.72 10.12 -5.86
C SER A 139 -7.83 10.14 -4.33
N VAL A 140 -9.05 10.35 -3.81
CA VAL A 140 -9.31 10.31 -2.36
C VAL A 140 -9.08 8.91 -1.80
N HIS A 141 -9.45 7.86 -2.52
CA HIS A 141 -9.18 6.47 -2.15
C HIS A 141 -7.67 6.23 -2.01
N GLY A 142 -6.86 6.60 -3.01
CA GLY A 142 -5.41 6.46 -2.92
C GLY A 142 -4.78 7.26 -1.78
N LEU A 143 -5.25 8.52 -1.56
CA LEU A 143 -4.79 9.36 -0.46
C LEU A 143 -5.15 8.75 0.90
N SER A 144 -6.37 8.19 1.03
CA SER A 144 -6.84 7.59 2.29
C SER A 144 -5.97 6.40 2.71
N GLY A 145 -5.43 5.62 1.76
CA GLY A 145 -4.47 4.56 2.04
C GLY A 145 -3.19 5.08 2.70
N ASN A 146 -2.60 6.14 2.14
CA ASN A 146 -1.39 6.76 2.73
C ASN A 146 -1.67 7.32 4.14
N LEU A 147 -2.83 7.96 4.35
CA LEU A 147 -3.23 8.44 5.67
C LEU A 147 -3.49 7.27 6.64
N GLY A 148 -4.03 6.15 6.16
CA GLY A 148 -4.19 4.93 6.93
C GLY A 148 -2.86 4.38 7.43
N TRP A 149 -1.83 4.31 6.59
CA TRP A 149 -0.47 3.94 7.00
C TRP A 149 0.09 4.88 8.07
N ALA A 150 -0.04 6.20 7.86
CA ALA A 150 0.41 7.18 8.84
C ALA A 150 -0.32 7.04 10.19
N LEU A 151 -1.63 6.78 10.16
CA LEU A 151 -2.44 6.55 11.35
C LEU A 151 -2.00 5.27 12.08
N GLY A 152 -1.73 4.17 11.37
CA GLY A 152 -1.22 2.93 11.94
C GLY A 152 0.10 3.13 12.68
N ALA A 153 1.06 3.81 12.03
CA ALA A 153 2.33 4.16 12.65
C ALA A 153 2.14 5.06 13.88
N ALA A 154 1.27 6.07 13.79
CA ALA A 154 1.00 6.99 14.89
C ALA A 154 0.34 6.30 16.10
N ILE A 155 -0.64 5.41 15.88
CA ILE A 155 -1.27 4.60 16.95
C ILE A 155 -0.21 3.73 17.61
N SER A 156 0.62 3.03 16.84
CA SER A 156 1.69 2.19 17.36
C SER A 156 2.73 3.01 18.13
N GLY A 157 3.13 4.18 17.62
CA GLY A 157 4.05 5.09 18.31
C GLY A 157 3.51 5.62 19.63
N THR A 158 2.22 5.98 19.68
CA THR A 158 1.54 6.39 20.90
C THR A 158 1.45 5.24 21.90
N ALA A 159 1.14 4.04 21.41
CA ALA A 159 1.08 2.84 22.24
C ALA A 159 2.45 2.48 22.85
N LEU A 160 3.54 2.61 22.06
CA LEU A 160 4.91 2.43 22.55
C LEU A 160 5.19 3.33 23.77
N ALA A 161 4.67 4.56 23.76
CA ALA A 161 4.92 5.53 24.80
C ALA A 161 4.05 5.35 26.06
N TRP A 162 2.81 4.88 25.93
CA TRP A 162 1.81 5.00 27.00
C TRP A 162 1.06 3.71 27.35
N ALA A 163 0.83 2.81 26.43
CA ALA A 163 -0.12 1.69 26.58
C ALA A 163 0.45 0.32 26.19
N GLY A 164 1.67 0.27 25.71
CA GLY A 164 2.29 -0.96 25.20
C GLY A 164 1.59 -1.49 23.94
N TRP A 165 2.07 -2.61 23.41
CA TRP A 165 1.57 -3.19 22.17
C TRP A 165 0.12 -3.73 22.28
N ARG A 166 -0.33 -4.11 23.49
CA ARG A 166 -1.73 -4.49 23.73
C ARG A 166 -2.67 -3.32 23.54
N GLY A 167 -2.26 -2.12 24.00
CA GLY A 167 -3.01 -0.89 23.79
C GLY A 167 -3.13 -0.52 22.32
N ALA A 168 -2.10 -0.76 21.51
CA ALA A 168 -2.17 -0.56 20.06
C ALA A 168 -3.21 -1.50 19.40
N GLY A 169 -3.22 -2.79 19.79
CA GLY A 169 -4.22 -3.75 19.32
C GLY A 169 -5.65 -3.32 19.65
N LEU A 170 -5.91 -2.89 20.89
CA LEU A 170 -7.23 -2.38 21.30
C LEU A 170 -7.62 -1.11 20.55
N ALA A 171 -6.72 -0.16 20.37
CA ALA A 171 -6.98 1.08 19.64
C ALA A 171 -7.34 0.78 18.18
N ALA A 172 -6.59 -0.11 17.50
CA ALA A 172 -6.87 -0.52 16.14
C ALA A 172 -8.22 -1.26 16.03
N ALA A 173 -8.54 -2.13 16.99
CA ALA A 173 -9.84 -2.81 17.06
C ALA A 173 -10.99 -1.81 17.21
N LEU A 174 -10.84 -0.78 18.06
CA LEU A 174 -11.84 0.27 18.23
C LEU A 174 -12.04 1.10 16.95
N VAL A 175 -10.96 1.47 16.24
CA VAL A 175 -11.06 2.15 14.94
C VAL A 175 -11.82 1.29 13.94
N ALA A 176 -11.48 0.00 13.83
CA ALA A 176 -12.18 -0.91 12.93
C ALA A 176 -13.66 -1.09 13.33
N ALA A 177 -13.97 -1.23 14.61
CA ALA A 177 -15.35 -1.33 15.10
C ALA A 177 -16.16 -0.06 14.82
N ALA A 178 -15.55 1.13 15.01
CA ALA A 178 -16.17 2.41 14.63
C ALA A 178 -16.45 2.48 13.13
N THR A 179 -15.52 1.98 12.29
CA THR A 179 -15.70 1.92 10.83
C THR A 179 -16.84 0.97 10.46
N VAL A 180 -16.94 -0.24 11.05
CA VAL A 180 -18.10 -1.15 10.85
C VAL A 180 -19.39 -0.44 11.22
N THR A 181 -19.41 0.25 12.34
CA THR A 181 -20.57 1.00 12.82
C THR A 181 -20.98 2.10 11.83
N ALA A 182 -20.01 2.87 11.33
CA ALA A 182 -20.26 3.90 10.31
C ALA A 182 -20.81 3.30 9.01
N LEU A 183 -20.23 2.18 8.52
CA LEU A 183 -20.74 1.47 7.33
C LEU A 183 -22.15 0.91 7.54
N GLN A 184 -22.50 0.49 8.75
CA GLN A 184 -23.83 0.00 9.08
C GLN A 184 -24.88 1.13 9.09
N PHE A 185 -24.58 2.26 9.74
CA PHE A 185 -25.48 3.42 9.75
C PHE A 185 -25.62 4.07 8.37
N ALA A 186 -24.57 4.04 7.57
CA ALA A 186 -24.58 4.57 6.20
C ALA A 186 -25.16 3.58 5.17
N ARG A 187 -25.80 2.49 5.60
CA ARG A 187 -26.41 1.50 4.72
C ARG A 187 -27.21 2.11 3.56
N PRO A 188 -28.09 3.10 3.76
CA PRO A 188 -28.86 3.67 2.65
C PRO A 188 -28.02 4.27 1.52
N LEU A 189 -26.77 4.69 1.81
CA LEU A 189 -25.87 5.31 0.84
C LEU A 189 -25.11 4.29 0.01
N ILE A 190 -24.76 3.13 0.61
CA ILE A 190 -23.83 2.14 0.04
C ILE A 190 -24.46 0.76 -0.17
N ASP A 191 -25.78 0.61 0.05
CA ASP A 191 -26.45 -0.68 -0.17
C ASP A 191 -26.46 -1.04 -1.66
N ASP A 192 -25.89 -2.19 -2.00
CA ASP A 192 -25.76 -2.70 -3.36
C ASP A 192 -26.36 -4.12 -3.52
N ASP A 193 -27.36 -4.43 -2.70
CA ASP A 193 -27.95 -5.76 -2.47
C ASP A 193 -28.52 -6.51 -3.70
N LYS A 194 -28.30 -6.05 -4.92
CA LYS A 194 -28.66 -6.81 -6.12
C LYS A 194 -27.43 -7.22 -6.90
N PRO A 195 -26.95 -8.47 -6.78
CA PRO A 195 -25.92 -8.96 -7.69
C PRO A 195 -26.45 -8.89 -9.11
N LYS A 196 -25.77 -8.15 -10.00
CA LYS A 196 -25.97 -8.30 -11.43
C LYS A 196 -25.31 -9.63 -11.85
N VAL A 197 -26.11 -10.67 -11.90
CA VAL A 197 -25.72 -11.90 -12.60
C VAL A 197 -25.68 -11.54 -14.08
N GLY A 198 -24.49 -11.61 -14.69
CA GLY A 198 -24.32 -11.59 -16.12
C GLY A 198 -23.58 -10.39 -16.69
N ALA A 199 -22.30 -10.56 -16.86
CA ALA A 199 -21.57 -10.15 -18.05
C ALA A 199 -20.41 -11.16 -18.21
N GLY A 200 -20.74 -12.34 -18.68
CA GLY A 200 -19.80 -13.23 -19.32
C GLY A 200 -19.30 -12.55 -20.58
N GLY A 201 -18.25 -11.74 -20.50
CA GLY A 201 -17.50 -11.32 -21.65
C GLY A 201 -16.92 -12.59 -22.30
N THR A 202 -17.09 -12.75 -23.60
CA THR A 202 -16.48 -13.81 -24.41
C THR A 202 -14.99 -13.86 -24.09
N ALA A 203 -14.54 -14.98 -23.49
CA ALA A 203 -13.15 -15.17 -23.11
C ALA A 203 -12.29 -15.12 -24.39
N SER A 204 -11.43 -14.14 -24.52
CA SER A 204 -10.38 -14.11 -25.54
C SER A 204 -9.54 -15.38 -25.42
N THR A 205 -9.29 -16.05 -26.55
CA THR A 205 -8.53 -17.30 -26.62
C THR A 205 -7.06 -17.16 -26.21
N ASN A 206 -6.52 -15.93 -26.12
CA ASN A 206 -5.15 -15.66 -25.69
C ASN A 206 -5.11 -14.77 -24.43
N VAL A 207 -5.47 -15.36 -23.30
CA VAL A 207 -5.58 -14.67 -21.98
C VAL A 207 -4.25 -14.05 -21.54
N PHE A 208 -3.11 -14.61 -21.94
CA PHE A 208 -1.76 -14.23 -21.49
C PHE A 208 -0.89 -13.60 -22.58
N GLY A 209 -1.44 -13.28 -23.75
CA GLY A 209 -0.68 -12.73 -24.88
C GLY A 209 0.11 -11.44 -24.53
N PHE A 210 -0.40 -10.64 -23.59
CA PHE A 210 0.28 -9.42 -23.11
C PHE A 210 1.60 -9.70 -22.39
N MET A 211 1.78 -10.91 -21.81
CA MET A 211 3.02 -11.30 -21.11
C MET A 211 4.22 -11.46 -22.05
N GLY A 212 4.00 -11.54 -23.37
CA GLY A 212 5.05 -11.48 -24.38
C GLY A 212 5.70 -10.10 -24.55
N LEU A 213 5.16 -9.05 -23.93
CA LEU A 213 5.63 -7.67 -24.08
C LEU A 213 6.63 -7.29 -22.98
N PRO A 214 7.91 -7.01 -23.33
CA PRO A 214 8.93 -6.70 -22.33
C PRO A 214 8.62 -5.45 -21.47
N ALA A 215 7.85 -4.49 -22.00
CA ALA A 215 7.46 -3.29 -21.25
C ALA A 215 6.56 -3.62 -20.05
N ILE A 216 5.74 -4.66 -20.14
CA ILE A 216 4.88 -5.13 -19.05
C ILE A 216 5.71 -5.74 -17.92
N TRP A 217 6.73 -6.53 -18.24
CA TRP A 217 7.66 -7.07 -17.24
C TRP A 217 8.51 -5.99 -16.58
N LEU A 218 8.91 -4.95 -17.33
CA LEU A 218 9.59 -3.78 -16.75
C LEU A 218 8.67 -3.04 -15.78
N ALA A 219 7.38 -2.89 -16.10
CA ALA A 219 6.42 -2.27 -15.21
C ALA A 219 6.19 -3.12 -13.94
N PHE A 220 6.03 -4.45 -14.08
CA PHE A 220 5.97 -5.38 -12.95
C PHE A 220 7.22 -5.26 -12.06
N LEU A 221 8.41 -5.34 -12.68
CA LEU A 221 9.68 -5.26 -11.96
C LEU A 221 9.86 -3.91 -11.25
N PHE A 222 9.43 -2.81 -11.88
CA PHE A 222 9.42 -1.50 -11.25
C PHE A 222 8.61 -1.51 -9.95
N PHE A 223 7.38 -2.02 -9.99
CA PHE A 223 6.53 -2.10 -8.80
C PHE A 223 7.10 -3.02 -7.74
N PHE A 224 7.61 -4.19 -8.14
CA PHE A 224 8.29 -5.10 -7.23
C PHE A 224 9.45 -4.42 -6.50
N LEU A 225 10.34 -3.72 -7.22
CA LEU A 225 11.51 -3.06 -6.64
C LEU A 225 11.13 -1.93 -5.69
N ILE A 226 10.20 -1.05 -6.11
CA ILE A 226 9.82 0.10 -5.28
C ILE A 226 9.06 -0.30 -4.02
N THR A 227 8.24 -1.34 -4.08
CA THR A 227 7.53 -1.84 -2.90
C THR A 227 8.39 -2.73 -2.02
N SER A 228 9.36 -3.43 -2.56
CA SER A 228 10.40 -4.08 -1.75
C SER A 228 11.20 -3.03 -0.96
N ALA A 229 11.60 -1.92 -1.58
CA ALA A 229 12.25 -0.80 -0.88
C ALA A 229 11.34 -0.19 0.20
N PHE A 230 10.07 0.05 -0.14
CA PHE A 230 9.06 0.55 0.80
C PHE A 230 8.88 -0.39 1.99
N SER A 231 8.79 -1.70 1.75
CA SER A 231 8.59 -2.69 2.81
C SER A 231 9.76 -2.73 3.80
N GLY A 232 10.99 -2.50 3.34
CA GLY A 232 12.17 -2.36 4.20
C GLY A 232 12.03 -1.19 5.17
N LEU A 233 11.64 0.00 4.65
CA LEU A 233 11.35 1.17 5.50
C LEU A 233 10.18 0.91 6.44
N GLN A 234 9.08 0.41 5.91
CA GLN A 234 7.85 0.18 6.66
C GLN A 234 8.05 -0.74 7.86
N ASN A 235 8.77 -1.84 7.67
CA ASN A 235 8.88 -2.88 8.69
C ASN A 235 10.08 -2.70 9.63
N PHE A 236 11.17 -2.11 9.15
CA PHE A 236 12.44 -2.14 9.88
C PHE A 236 13.10 -0.78 10.09
N SER A 237 12.50 0.33 9.63
CA SER A 237 13.06 1.67 9.92
C SER A 237 13.20 1.93 11.42
N VAL A 238 12.28 1.44 12.25
CA VAL A 238 12.31 1.67 13.70
C VAL A 238 13.57 1.06 14.34
N PRO A 239 13.86 -0.25 14.23
CA PRO A 239 15.08 -0.83 14.77
C PRO A 239 16.35 -0.33 14.06
N VAL A 240 16.30 -0.05 12.76
CA VAL A 240 17.46 0.44 11.99
C VAL A 240 17.86 1.84 12.43
N LEU A 241 16.91 2.79 12.48
CA LEU A 241 17.19 4.17 12.90
C LEU A 241 17.56 4.25 14.39
N GLY A 242 16.91 3.45 15.24
CA GLY A 242 17.28 3.31 16.65
C GLY A 242 18.71 2.85 16.81
N GLY A 243 19.14 1.87 16.00
CA GLY A 243 20.51 1.33 16.07
C GLY A 243 21.58 2.23 15.48
N ILE A 244 21.30 3.00 14.42
CA ILE A 244 22.27 3.93 13.79
C ILE A 244 22.42 5.21 14.62
N TYR A 245 21.31 5.77 15.10
CA TYR A 245 21.26 7.10 15.71
C TYR A 245 21.10 7.10 17.24
N GLY A 246 20.89 5.94 17.87
CA GLY A 246 20.62 5.83 19.29
C GLY A 246 19.31 6.48 19.73
N ILE A 247 18.37 6.72 18.80
CA ILE A 247 17.07 7.34 19.11
C ILE A 247 16.07 6.32 19.67
N SER A 248 15.13 6.80 20.47
CA SER A 248 14.06 5.94 21.01
C SER A 248 13.16 5.37 19.91
N ALA A 249 12.53 4.23 20.17
CA ALA A 249 11.55 3.63 19.26
C ALA A 249 10.43 4.62 18.91
N THR A 250 9.95 5.40 19.87
CA THR A 250 8.93 6.45 19.64
C THR A 250 9.42 7.51 18.66
N ALA A 251 10.67 7.97 18.78
CA ALA A 251 11.27 8.94 17.85
C ALA A 251 11.44 8.34 16.45
N ALA A 252 11.84 7.07 16.36
CA ALA A 252 11.96 6.37 15.09
C ALA A 252 10.58 6.15 14.41
N VAL A 253 9.52 5.86 15.18
CA VAL A 253 8.15 5.79 14.65
C VAL A 253 7.66 7.17 14.19
N ALA A 254 8.01 8.25 14.89
CA ALA A 254 7.70 9.60 14.42
C ALA A 254 8.39 9.92 13.08
N ALA A 255 9.62 9.43 12.87
CA ALA A 255 10.32 9.55 11.59
C ALA A 255 9.62 8.74 10.47
N LEU A 256 9.16 7.51 10.76
CA LEU A 256 8.36 6.72 9.82
C LEU A 256 7.03 7.40 9.49
N THR A 257 6.34 7.94 10.49
CA THR A 257 5.11 8.72 10.27
C THR A 257 5.39 9.95 9.38
N GLY A 258 6.51 10.64 9.63
CA GLY A 258 6.98 11.74 8.78
C GLY A 258 7.20 11.32 7.32
N TYR A 259 7.82 10.16 7.08
CA TYR A 259 7.97 9.58 5.74
C TYR A 259 6.60 9.38 5.06
N LEU A 260 5.63 8.81 5.76
CA LEU A 260 4.30 8.52 5.19
C LEU A 260 3.51 9.79 4.88
N LEU A 261 3.56 10.79 5.77
CA LEU A 261 2.95 12.10 5.53
C LEU A 261 3.66 12.85 4.39
N GLY A 262 4.99 12.74 4.32
CA GLY A 262 5.79 13.23 3.21
C GLY A 262 5.38 12.61 1.89
N ALA A 263 5.14 11.29 1.86
CA ALA A 263 4.67 10.58 0.67
C ALA A 263 3.27 11.05 0.23
N ALA A 264 2.35 11.25 1.18
CA ALA A 264 1.03 11.81 0.89
C ALA A 264 1.12 13.22 0.30
N ALA A 265 1.92 14.11 0.90
CA ALA A 265 2.16 15.46 0.38
C ALA A 265 2.84 15.44 -0.99
N GLY A 266 3.84 14.57 -1.16
CA GLY A 266 4.52 14.35 -2.43
C GLY A 266 3.57 13.88 -3.53
N MET A 267 2.63 12.98 -3.22
CA MET A 267 1.62 12.50 -4.18
C MET A 267 0.71 13.64 -4.66
N VAL A 268 0.27 14.51 -3.77
CA VAL A 268 -0.53 15.69 -4.15
C VAL A 268 0.28 16.61 -5.06
N ALA A 269 1.51 16.96 -4.67
CA ALA A 269 2.40 17.79 -5.49
C ALA A 269 2.73 17.13 -6.84
N GLY A 270 2.99 15.83 -6.84
CA GLY A 270 3.22 15.02 -8.04
C GLY A 270 2.06 15.05 -9.02
N GLY A 271 0.81 15.09 -8.53
CA GLY A 271 -0.38 15.24 -9.35
C GLY A 271 -0.35 16.55 -10.17
N PHE A 272 -0.01 17.67 -9.54
CA PHE A 272 0.14 18.95 -10.24
C PHE A 272 1.31 18.98 -11.23
N ILE A 273 2.39 18.24 -10.95
CA ILE A 273 3.54 18.13 -11.86
C ILE A 273 3.16 17.25 -13.05
N ALA A 274 2.51 16.11 -12.81
CA ALA A 274 2.20 15.12 -13.83
C ALA A 274 1.32 15.65 -14.98
N VAL A 275 0.45 16.64 -14.71
CA VAL A 275 -0.36 17.28 -15.77
C VAL A 275 0.42 18.30 -16.61
N ARG A 276 1.60 18.73 -16.14
CA ARG A 276 2.44 19.75 -16.82
C ARG A 276 3.63 19.17 -17.56
N VAL A 277 4.04 17.94 -17.22
CA VAL A 277 5.22 17.30 -17.79
C VAL A 277 4.82 16.19 -18.76
N HIS A 278 5.66 16.00 -19.81
CA HIS A 278 5.46 14.93 -20.80
C HIS A 278 6.45 13.77 -20.57
N ALA A 279 7.60 14.04 -19.95
CA ALA A 279 8.66 13.07 -19.68
C ALA A 279 8.43 12.39 -18.29
N HIS A 280 7.37 11.61 -18.18
CA HIS A 280 6.98 10.97 -16.92
C HIS A 280 8.07 10.03 -16.37
N ASP A 281 8.80 9.32 -17.24
CA ASP A 281 9.92 8.45 -16.88
C ASP A 281 11.06 9.23 -16.19
N ARG A 282 11.41 10.40 -16.69
CA ARG A 282 12.43 11.29 -16.10
C ARG A 282 11.97 11.88 -14.77
N THR A 283 10.70 12.25 -14.69
CA THR A 283 10.11 12.78 -13.44
C THR A 283 10.15 11.74 -12.33
N VAL A 284 9.71 10.51 -12.62
CA VAL A 284 9.81 9.38 -11.68
C VAL A 284 11.27 9.11 -11.30
N GLY A 285 12.18 9.07 -12.31
CA GLY A 285 13.60 8.84 -12.09
C GLY A 285 14.22 9.88 -11.16
N ALA A 286 14.02 11.16 -11.43
CA ALA A 286 14.58 12.26 -10.61
C ALA A 286 14.05 12.21 -9.16
N ALA A 287 12.76 11.96 -8.97
CA ALA A 287 12.13 11.89 -7.66
C ALA A 287 12.67 10.70 -6.83
N LEU A 288 12.85 9.52 -7.45
CA LEU A 288 13.40 8.34 -6.77
C LEU A 288 14.91 8.45 -6.52
N VAL A 289 15.67 9.09 -7.40
CA VAL A 289 17.10 9.40 -7.13
C VAL A 289 17.21 10.32 -5.91
N GLY A 290 16.38 11.36 -5.81
CA GLY A 290 16.33 12.21 -4.63
C GLY A 290 16.03 11.43 -3.35
N ALA A 291 15.05 10.53 -3.39
CA ALA A 291 14.73 9.66 -2.26
C ALA A 291 15.91 8.75 -1.89
N ALA A 292 16.59 8.15 -2.88
CA ALA A 292 17.75 7.31 -2.66
C ALA A 292 18.93 8.09 -2.02
N VAL A 293 19.17 9.34 -2.44
CA VAL A 293 20.20 10.19 -1.85
C VAL A 293 19.92 10.44 -0.37
N PHE A 294 18.66 10.73 0.02
CA PHE A 294 18.30 10.90 1.43
C PHE A 294 18.43 9.58 2.22
N ALA A 295 18.10 8.43 1.63
CA ALA A 295 18.28 7.13 2.25
C ALA A 295 19.77 6.82 2.49
N ILE A 296 20.65 7.12 1.53
CA ILE A 296 22.10 6.98 1.71
C ILE A 296 22.62 7.97 2.76
N ALA A 297 22.14 9.23 2.76
CA ALA A 297 22.52 10.17 3.80
C ALA A 297 22.20 9.67 5.21
N LEU A 298 21.01 9.08 5.40
CA LEU A 298 20.65 8.41 6.67
C LEU A 298 21.56 7.22 6.98
N ALA A 299 21.94 6.44 5.97
CA ALA A 299 22.79 5.26 6.14
C ALA A 299 24.20 5.60 6.67
N THR A 300 24.70 6.81 6.39
CA THR A 300 26.03 7.24 6.86
C THR A 300 26.12 7.46 8.37
N GLY A 301 24.99 7.64 9.06
CA GLY A 301 24.96 8.03 10.48
C GLY A 301 25.51 9.44 10.77
N LEU A 302 25.96 10.19 9.73
CA LEU A 302 26.54 11.52 9.89
C LEU A 302 25.51 12.62 10.25
N PRO A 303 24.27 12.62 9.71
CA PRO A 303 23.28 13.60 10.12
C PRO A 303 23.02 13.53 11.63
N PRO A 304 22.80 14.68 12.30
CA PRO A 304 22.43 14.66 13.72
C PRO A 304 21.05 14.03 13.90
N ALA A 305 20.75 13.53 15.12
CA ALA A 305 19.49 12.84 15.42
C ALA A 305 18.23 13.64 15.03
N TRP A 306 18.23 14.97 15.15
CA TRP A 306 17.14 15.82 14.71
C TRP A 306 16.95 15.83 13.17
N GLY A 307 18.00 15.50 12.41
CA GLY A 307 17.95 15.40 10.93
C GLY A 307 17.24 14.14 10.44
N VAL A 308 17.02 13.14 11.28
CA VAL A 308 16.40 11.86 10.89
C VAL A 308 14.99 12.10 10.36
N VAL A 309 14.15 12.86 11.07
CA VAL A 309 12.77 13.14 10.65
C VAL A 309 12.71 13.91 9.33
N PRO A 310 13.40 15.05 9.14
CA PRO A 310 13.42 15.75 7.86
C PRO A 310 13.89 14.89 6.68
N LEU A 311 14.90 14.06 6.86
CA LEU A 311 15.39 13.18 5.79
C LEU A 311 14.37 12.09 5.46
N MET A 312 13.71 11.50 6.44
CA MET A 312 12.62 10.53 6.22
C MET A 312 11.43 11.19 5.50
N VAL A 313 11.05 12.42 5.86
CA VAL A 313 10.05 13.21 5.13
C VAL A 313 10.50 13.41 3.68
N GLY A 314 11.78 13.75 3.45
CA GLY A 314 12.34 13.94 2.11
C GLY A 314 12.27 12.67 1.25
N ILE A 315 12.59 11.50 1.81
CA ILE A 315 12.41 10.20 1.13
C ILE A 315 10.93 10.01 0.75
N GLY A 316 10.03 10.27 1.71
CA GLY A 316 8.59 10.15 1.48
C GLY A 316 8.11 11.07 0.34
N VAL A 317 8.47 12.35 0.39
CA VAL A 317 8.12 13.33 -0.67
C VAL A 317 8.61 12.85 -2.03
N GLY A 318 9.85 12.36 -2.15
CA GLY A 318 10.40 11.84 -3.40
C GLY A 318 9.58 10.66 -3.94
N VAL A 319 9.30 9.67 -3.09
CA VAL A 319 8.49 8.49 -3.47
C VAL A 319 7.07 8.90 -3.87
N GLY A 320 6.45 9.81 -3.11
CA GLY A 320 5.11 10.32 -3.40
C GLY A 320 5.03 11.10 -4.72
N LEU A 321 6.00 11.98 -4.98
CA LEU A 321 6.09 12.74 -6.24
C LEU A 321 6.13 11.84 -7.49
N ALA A 322 6.77 10.68 -7.37
CA ALA A 322 6.86 9.71 -8.45
C ALA A 322 5.49 9.09 -8.83
N GLY A 323 4.57 8.97 -7.87
CA GLY A 323 3.32 8.20 -8.00
C GLY A 323 2.49 8.56 -9.23
N PRO A 324 1.97 9.79 -9.37
CA PRO A 324 1.09 10.17 -10.48
C PRO A 324 1.73 10.02 -11.87
N SER A 325 3.02 10.40 -12.02
CA SER A 325 3.75 10.21 -13.27
C SER A 325 3.99 8.73 -13.60
N ARG A 326 4.26 7.90 -12.58
CA ARG A 326 4.34 6.45 -12.70
C ARG A 326 3.04 5.85 -13.26
N ASP A 327 1.91 6.23 -12.70
CA ASP A 327 0.62 5.66 -13.09
C ASP A 327 0.24 6.04 -14.54
N LEU A 328 0.58 7.26 -14.96
CA LEU A 328 0.44 7.69 -16.36
C LEU A 328 1.36 6.91 -17.31
N LEU A 329 2.59 6.62 -16.89
CA LEU A 329 3.52 5.82 -17.68
C LEU A 329 3.03 4.38 -17.84
N VAL A 330 2.55 3.74 -16.75
CA VAL A 330 1.95 2.40 -16.79
C VAL A 330 0.72 2.38 -17.70
N ARG A 331 -0.11 3.40 -17.64
CA ARG A 331 -1.25 3.54 -18.56
C ARG A 331 -0.81 3.58 -20.03
N ARG A 332 0.26 4.31 -20.36
CA ARG A 332 0.80 4.32 -21.72
C ARG A 332 1.25 2.93 -22.15
N VAL A 333 2.04 2.24 -21.32
CA VAL A 333 2.48 0.87 -21.58
C VAL A 333 1.28 -0.07 -21.83
N ALA A 334 0.24 0.03 -21.00
CA ALA A 334 -0.96 -0.77 -21.16
C ALA A 334 -1.69 -0.46 -22.48
N THR A 335 -1.79 0.84 -22.86
CA THR A 335 -2.44 1.27 -24.11
C THR A 335 -1.69 0.78 -25.35
N GLU A 336 -0.37 0.89 -25.37
CA GLU A 336 0.47 0.44 -26.51
C GLU A 336 0.46 -1.07 -26.68
N SER A 337 0.36 -1.81 -25.56
CA SER A 337 0.21 -3.26 -25.55
C SER A 337 -1.05 -3.75 -26.30
N ILE A 338 -2.01 -2.85 -26.49
CA ILE A 338 -3.33 -3.12 -27.09
C ILE A 338 -3.40 -2.68 -28.55
N ALA A 339 -2.63 -1.65 -28.93
CA ALA A 339 -2.65 -1.09 -30.29
C ALA A 339 -2.22 -2.09 -31.38
N GLY A 340 -1.52 -3.18 -31.03
CA GLY A 340 -1.12 -4.28 -31.94
C GLY A 340 -2.17 -5.37 -32.19
N GLY A 341 -3.35 -5.34 -31.53
CA GLY A 341 -4.36 -6.40 -31.64
C GLY A 341 -5.78 -5.88 -31.81
N LYS A 342 -6.57 -6.58 -32.64
CA LYS A 342 -7.97 -6.23 -33.01
C LYS A 342 -9.00 -6.45 -31.88
N GLU A 343 -8.60 -6.71 -30.63
CA GLU A 343 -9.51 -7.04 -29.53
C GLU A 343 -9.57 -5.95 -28.48
N SER A 344 -10.76 -5.80 -27.87
CA SER A 344 -11.07 -4.85 -26.79
C SER A 344 -10.05 -4.94 -25.65
N PRO A 345 -9.63 -3.82 -25.08
CA PRO A 345 -8.47 -3.75 -24.19
C PRO A 345 -8.64 -4.61 -22.94
N ALA A 346 -7.72 -5.56 -22.77
CA ALA A 346 -7.56 -6.32 -21.53
C ALA A 346 -6.87 -5.48 -20.44
N PHE A 347 -7.25 -4.17 -20.31
CA PHE A 347 -6.68 -3.26 -19.33
C PHE A 347 -6.65 -3.89 -17.93
N GLY A 348 -7.74 -4.51 -17.51
CA GLY A 348 -7.82 -5.15 -16.20
C GLY A 348 -6.76 -6.23 -15.99
N ARG A 349 -6.46 -7.04 -17.00
CA ARG A 349 -5.45 -8.10 -16.92
C ARG A 349 -4.02 -7.54 -16.88
N VAL A 350 -3.73 -6.55 -17.72
CA VAL A 350 -2.42 -5.90 -17.75
C VAL A 350 -2.16 -5.19 -16.43
N TYR A 351 -3.13 -4.39 -15.96
CA TYR A 351 -3.02 -3.72 -14.67
C TYR A 351 -2.92 -4.73 -13.52
N GLY A 352 -3.75 -5.77 -13.51
CA GLY A 352 -3.70 -6.81 -12.49
C GLY A 352 -2.33 -7.47 -12.40
N PHE A 353 -1.72 -7.84 -13.55
CA PHE A 353 -0.38 -8.41 -13.56
C PHE A 353 0.69 -7.41 -13.13
N VAL A 354 0.68 -6.20 -13.66
CA VAL A 354 1.67 -5.17 -13.33
C VAL A 354 1.62 -4.82 -11.84
N TYR A 355 0.42 -4.64 -11.31
CA TYR A 355 0.24 -4.30 -9.88
C TYR A 355 0.48 -5.49 -8.94
N SER A 356 0.43 -6.75 -9.41
CA SER A 356 0.86 -7.87 -8.57
C SER A 356 2.33 -7.79 -8.17
N GLY A 357 3.15 -7.02 -8.90
CA GLY A 357 4.51 -6.67 -8.46
C GLY A 357 4.53 -5.94 -7.11
N LEU A 358 3.50 -5.13 -6.80
CA LEU A 358 3.34 -4.50 -5.46
C LEU A 358 3.21 -5.58 -4.38
N ASP A 359 2.27 -6.51 -4.57
CA ASP A 359 1.96 -7.53 -3.57
C ASP A 359 3.17 -8.45 -3.34
N VAL A 360 3.87 -8.84 -4.42
CA VAL A 360 5.08 -9.64 -4.33
C VAL A 360 6.19 -8.90 -3.59
N GLY A 361 6.38 -7.60 -3.84
CA GLY A 361 7.37 -6.78 -3.14
C GLY A 361 7.06 -6.62 -1.64
N LEU A 362 5.78 -6.40 -1.31
CA LEU A 362 5.31 -6.32 0.08
C LEU A 362 5.37 -7.66 0.81
N ALA A 363 5.20 -8.78 0.11
CA ALA A 363 5.30 -10.10 0.69
C ALA A 363 6.76 -10.55 0.91
N LEU A 364 7.63 -10.38 -0.07
CA LEU A 364 9.01 -10.87 -0.02
C LEU A 364 9.98 -9.91 0.69
N GLY A 365 9.78 -8.60 0.54
CA GLY A 365 10.69 -7.59 1.08
C GLY A 365 10.90 -7.72 2.59
N PRO A 366 9.86 -7.86 3.43
CA PRO A 366 10.03 -7.98 4.88
C PRO A 366 10.87 -9.19 5.28
N LEU A 367 10.68 -10.32 4.59
CA LEU A 367 11.46 -11.53 4.86
C LEU A 367 12.94 -11.33 4.52
N VAL A 368 13.23 -10.77 3.34
CA VAL A 368 14.61 -10.51 2.88
C VAL A 368 15.34 -9.55 3.82
N PHE A 369 14.70 -8.44 4.20
CA PHE A 369 15.31 -7.50 5.14
C PHE A 369 15.41 -8.04 6.56
N GLY A 370 14.48 -8.92 6.99
CA GLY A 370 14.56 -9.62 8.26
C GLY A 370 15.79 -10.55 8.33
N ILE A 371 16.00 -11.36 7.29
CA ILE A 371 17.20 -12.23 7.16
C ILE A 371 18.48 -11.38 7.18
N LEU A 372 18.50 -10.25 6.47
CA LEU A 372 19.64 -9.34 6.46
C LEU A 372 19.95 -8.81 7.87
N LEU A 373 18.95 -8.44 8.64
CA LEU A 373 19.09 -7.92 10.01
C LEU A 373 19.61 -9.00 10.97
N ASP A 374 19.09 -10.21 10.90
CA ASP A 374 19.54 -11.35 11.72
C ASP A 374 20.99 -11.77 11.40
N ALA A 375 21.42 -11.57 10.15
CA ALA A 375 22.81 -11.76 9.75
C ALA A 375 23.76 -10.61 10.20
N GLY A 376 23.27 -9.66 11.01
CA GLY A 376 24.05 -8.50 11.47
C GLY A 376 24.14 -7.37 10.47
N GLY A 377 23.44 -7.44 9.34
CA GLY A 377 23.48 -6.49 8.23
C GLY A 377 22.65 -5.21 8.43
N ARG A 378 22.52 -4.70 9.67
CA ARG A 378 21.73 -3.48 9.97
C ARG A 378 22.12 -2.31 9.07
N ASP A 379 23.42 -2.07 8.91
CA ASP A 379 23.95 -0.97 8.12
C ASP A 379 23.69 -1.14 6.61
N GLY A 380 23.32 -2.34 6.17
CA GLY A 380 22.95 -2.66 4.79
C GLY A 380 21.51 -2.36 4.44
N VAL A 381 20.61 -2.14 5.41
CA VAL A 381 19.18 -1.97 5.15
C VAL A 381 18.89 -0.69 4.35
N LEU A 382 19.35 0.47 4.82
CA LEU A 382 19.14 1.75 4.13
C LEU A 382 19.85 1.81 2.77
N PRO A 383 21.13 1.35 2.63
CA PRO A 383 21.76 1.19 1.32
C PRO A 383 20.99 0.23 0.40
N GLY A 384 20.50 -0.89 0.92
CA GLY A 384 19.68 -1.84 0.17
C GLY A 384 18.40 -1.21 -0.38
N ILE A 385 17.72 -0.40 0.42
CA ILE A 385 16.55 0.40 0.00
C ILE A 385 16.94 1.35 -1.13
N ALA A 386 18.04 2.07 -1.01
CA ALA A 386 18.54 2.98 -2.05
C ALA A 386 18.89 2.24 -3.35
N VAL A 387 19.52 1.08 -3.26
CA VAL A 387 19.83 0.21 -4.42
C VAL A 387 18.53 -0.21 -5.13
N LEU A 388 17.51 -0.66 -4.39
CA LEU A 388 16.23 -1.01 -4.97
C LEU A 388 15.55 0.17 -5.66
N GLN A 389 15.62 1.39 -5.08
CA GLN A 389 15.11 2.61 -5.70
C GLN A 389 15.87 2.95 -6.99
N ILE A 390 17.19 2.84 -7.01
CA ILE A 390 18.01 3.09 -8.22
C ILE A 390 17.72 2.03 -9.30
N LEU A 391 17.58 0.76 -8.93
CA LEU A 391 17.17 -0.28 -9.89
C LEU A 391 15.77 0.02 -10.46
N ALA A 392 14.84 0.52 -9.64
CA ALA A 392 13.53 0.98 -10.12
C ALA A 392 13.67 2.17 -11.10
N VAL A 393 14.62 3.10 -10.88
CA VAL A 393 14.92 4.17 -11.84
C VAL A 393 15.39 3.59 -13.18
N VAL A 394 16.27 2.59 -13.16
CA VAL A 394 16.74 1.93 -14.40
C VAL A 394 15.56 1.31 -15.15
N THR A 395 14.65 0.62 -14.44
CA THR A 395 13.49 -0.01 -15.09
C THR A 395 12.53 1.03 -15.68
N VAL A 396 12.25 2.14 -14.98
CA VAL A 396 11.32 3.17 -15.47
C VAL A 396 11.88 3.92 -16.67
N LEU A 397 13.19 4.21 -16.71
CA LEU A 397 13.84 4.83 -17.86
C LEU A 397 13.89 3.87 -19.07
N ALA A 398 14.12 2.57 -18.84
CA ALA A 398 14.06 1.56 -19.89
C ALA A 398 12.63 1.43 -20.46
N MET A 399 11.61 1.53 -19.61
CA MET A 399 10.20 1.54 -20.01
C MET A 399 9.87 2.78 -20.86
N GLY A 400 10.27 3.98 -20.43
CA GLY A 400 10.08 5.23 -21.17
C GLY A 400 10.70 5.21 -22.56
N ARG A 401 11.93 4.68 -22.69
CA ARG A 401 12.61 4.53 -24.01
C ARG A 401 11.87 3.59 -24.96
N ARG A 402 11.21 2.54 -24.47
CA ARG A 402 10.43 1.60 -25.29
C ARG A 402 9.14 2.24 -25.78
N VAL A 403 8.42 2.92 -24.88
CA VAL A 403 7.22 3.70 -25.23
C VAL A 403 7.53 4.73 -26.31
N ALA A 404 8.64 5.47 -26.20
CA ALA A 404 9.03 6.47 -27.18
C ALA A 404 9.44 5.92 -28.57
N ARG A 405 9.75 4.60 -28.68
CA ARG A 405 10.12 3.98 -29.96
C ARG A 405 8.91 3.47 -30.76
N HIS A 406 7.76 3.40 -30.13
CA HIS A 406 6.51 2.91 -30.72
C HIS A 406 5.46 4.01 -30.90
N ALA A 407 5.72 5.23 -30.36
CA ALA A 407 4.95 6.45 -30.58
C ALA A 407 5.51 7.26 -31.78
#